data_b51c52f9997d3053cbe3751f17d911c6
#
_entry.id   b51c52f9997d3053cbe3751f17d911c6
#
_cell.length_a   1.000
_cell.length_b   1.000
_cell.length_c   1.000
_cell.angle_alpha   90.00
_cell.angle_beta   90.00
_cell.angle_gamma   90.00
#
_symmetry.space_group_name_H-M   'P 1'
#
loop_
_entity.id
_entity.type
_entity.pdbx_description
1 polymer ?
#
loop_
_entity_poly.entity_id
_entity_poly.type
_entity_poly.pdbx_seq_one_letter_code
_entity_poly.pdbx_strand_id
1 'polypeptide(L)'
;MMEVVTVGRLGGAPAEGVTLGGAGSGLPVWVEVLTSVLGVPAIRHRSGEAASAGAALVAGRALGMGLQLDQLDPVAAVIEPDPDAVEVYRRQRPQVDHVANAVLAATESLPDPDRNPAF
;
A
#
# COMPACT_ATOMS: atom_id res chain seq x y z
N MET A 1 -4.75 4.03 0.58
CA MET A 1 -4.59 3.28 1.85
C MET A 1 -5.57 2.09 1.94
N MET A 2 -6.83 2.25 1.61
CA MET A 2 -7.80 1.14 1.56
C MET A 2 -7.49 0.10 0.47
N GLU A 3 -6.93 0.48 -0.66
CA GLU A 3 -6.51 -0.45 -1.72
C GLU A 3 -5.46 -1.45 -1.28
N VAL A 4 -4.43 -1.03 -0.54
CA VAL A 4 -3.36 -1.93 -0.06
C VAL A 4 -3.92 -3.01 0.88
N VAL A 5 -4.84 -2.63 1.76
CA VAL A 5 -5.51 -3.57 2.69
C VAL A 5 -6.45 -4.51 1.94
N THR A 6 -7.11 -4.02 0.89
CA THR A 6 -8.01 -4.83 0.06
C THR A 6 -7.24 -5.85 -0.78
N VAL A 7 -6.11 -5.47 -1.37
CA VAL A 7 -5.24 -6.39 -2.13
C VAL A 7 -4.67 -7.50 -1.24
N GLY A 8 -4.24 -7.20 -0.03
CA GLY A 8 -3.79 -8.20 0.95
C GLY A 8 -4.89 -9.20 1.34
N ARG A 9 -6.16 -8.77 1.37
CA ARG A 9 -7.31 -9.65 1.63
C ARG A 9 -7.76 -10.45 0.42
N LEU A 10 -7.65 -9.92 -0.78
CA LEU A 10 -7.99 -10.64 -2.02
C LEU A 10 -7.03 -11.80 -2.29
N GLY A 11 -5.79 -11.72 -1.80
CA GLY A 11 -4.82 -12.81 -1.87
C GLY A 11 -5.05 -13.96 -0.90
N GLY A 12 -5.98 -13.83 0.07
CA GLY A 12 -6.36 -14.88 1.03
C GLY A 12 -5.29 -15.26 2.06
N ALA A 13 -4.08 -14.73 1.98
CA ALA A 13 -3.01 -14.95 2.96
C ALA A 13 -2.83 -13.72 3.86
N PRO A 14 -2.59 -13.90 5.17
CA PRO A 14 -2.20 -12.79 6.01
C PRO A 14 -0.84 -12.26 5.53
N ALA A 15 -0.75 -10.95 5.30
CA ALA A 15 0.52 -10.32 4.98
C ALA A 15 1.42 -10.33 6.23
N GLU A 16 2.62 -10.88 6.11
CA GLU A 16 3.63 -10.87 7.19
C GLU A 16 4.38 -9.52 7.27
N GLY A 17 4.24 -8.70 6.24
CA GLY A 17 4.83 -7.37 6.14
C GLY A 17 4.45 -6.72 4.82
N VAL A 18 4.75 -5.42 4.70
CA VAL A 18 4.51 -4.64 3.49
C VAL A 18 5.78 -3.94 3.05
N THR A 19 6.01 -3.84 1.75
CA THR A 19 7.08 -3.04 1.19
C THR A 19 6.54 -1.69 0.77
N LEU A 20 7.19 -0.62 1.20
CA LEU A 20 6.81 0.76 0.90
C LEU A 20 7.68 1.33 -0.20
N GLY A 21 7.05 1.91 -1.20
CA GLY A 21 7.69 2.64 -2.29
C GLY A 21 7.00 3.98 -2.55
N GLY A 22 7.68 4.83 -3.34
CA GLY A 22 7.19 6.15 -3.70
C GLY A 22 7.49 7.23 -2.65
N ALA A 23 7.08 8.47 -2.96
CA ALA A 23 7.41 9.65 -2.17
C ALA A 23 6.94 9.58 -0.71
N GLY A 24 5.81 8.94 -0.45
CA GLY A 24 5.28 8.79 0.91
C GLY A 24 6.14 7.91 1.82
N SER A 25 6.93 7.00 1.26
CA SER A 25 7.82 6.13 2.05
C SER A 25 8.96 6.88 2.74
N GLY A 26 9.24 8.11 2.31
CA GLY A 26 10.22 9.00 2.95
C GLY A 26 9.68 9.83 4.12
N LEU A 27 8.39 9.76 4.42
CA LEU A 27 7.75 10.51 5.51
C LEU A 27 7.60 9.62 6.75
N PRO A 28 8.41 9.81 7.83
CA PRO A 28 8.42 8.93 8.99
C PRO A 28 7.05 8.77 9.64
N VAL A 29 6.33 9.88 9.88
CA VAL A 29 5.00 9.85 10.51
C VAL A 29 3.99 9.07 9.67
N TRP A 30 4.04 9.20 8.34
CA TRP A 30 3.19 8.45 7.44
C TRP A 30 3.44 6.94 7.51
N VAL A 31 4.71 6.55 7.55
CA VAL A 31 5.13 5.16 7.66
C VAL A 31 4.70 4.55 9.01
N GLU A 32 4.86 5.28 10.11
CA GLU A 32 4.42 4.86 11.44
C GLU A 32 2.90 4.66 11.52
N VAL A 33 2.14 5.60 10.96
CA VAL A 33 0.67 5.47 10.88
C VAL A 33 0.30 4.26 10.05
N LEU A 34 0.91 4.08 8.89
CA LEU A 34 0.59 2.99 7.98
C LEU A 34 0.87 1.61 8.61
N THR A 35 2.04 1.44 9.23
CA THR A 35 2.39 0.19 9.93
C THR A 35 1.42 -0.11 11.06
N SER A 36 1.04 0.91 11.83
CA SER A 36 0.12 0.77 12.95
C SER A 36 -1.31 0.46 12.50
N VAL A 37 -1.76 1.06 11.40
CA VAL A 37 -3.08 0.76 10.80
C VAL A 37 -3.13 -0.67 10.25
N LEU A 38 -2.04 -1.12 9.61
CA LEU A 38 -1.94 -2.46 9.03
C LEU A 38 -1.65 -3.53 10.09
N GLY A 39 -0.99 -3.16 11.19
CA GLY A 39 -0.58 -4.07 12.25
C GLY A 39 0.54 -5.03 11.81
N VAL A 40 1.31 -4.68 10.77
CA VAL A 40 2.40 -5.48 10.23
C VAL A 40 3.63 -4.60 9.97
N PRO A 41 4.86 -5.17 10.01
CA PRO A 41 6.07 -4.43 9.72
C PRO A 41 6.07 -3.85 8.29
N ALA A 42 6.66 -2.67 8.13
CA ALA A 42 6.93 -2.09 6.82
C ALA A 42 8.41 -2.15 6.49
N ILE A 43 8.73 -2.60 5.29
CA ILE A 43 10.07 -2.62 4.72
C ILE A 43 10.21 -1.39 3.83
N ARG A 44 11.19 -0.56 4.12
CA ARG A 44 11.53 0.61 3.33
C ARG A 44 12.88 0.39 2.65
N HIS A 45 12.91 0.56 1.33
CA HIS A 45 14.12 0.55 0.54
C HIS A 45 14.82 1.92 0.54
N ARG A 46 16.10 1.94 0.18
CA ARG A 46 16.95 3.14 0.27
C ARG A 46 16.49 4.27 -0.64
N SER A 47 16.21 3.96 -1.90
CA SER A 47 15.85 4.98 -2.88
C SER A 47 14.37 5.37 -2.84
N GLY A 48 13.50 4.43 -2.47
CA GLY A 48 12.06 4.58 -2.62
C GLY A 48 11.56 4.57 -4.08
N GLU A 49 12.46 4.40 -5.05
CA GLU A 49 12.19 4.44 -6.49
C GLU A 49 11.80 3.05 -7.04
N ALA A 50 10.75 2.47 -6.47
CA ALA A 50 10.33 1.10 -6.78
C ALA A 50 10.04 0.87 -8.28
N ALA A 51 9.46 1.86 -8.97
CA ALA A 51 9.16 1.77 -10.38
C ALA A 51 10.44 1.68 -11.23
N SER A 52 11.43 2.52 -10.94
CA SER A 52 12.74 2.51 -11.64
C SER A 52 13.50 1.22 -11.38
N ALA A 53 13.53 0.75 -10.15
CA ALA A 53 14.16 -0.53 -9.80
C ALA A 53 13.46 -1.71 -10.50
N GLY A 54 12.13 -1.72 -10.54
CA GLY A 54 11.35 -2.72 -11.25
C GLY A 54 11.63 -2.73 -12.74
N ALA A 55 11.68 -1.56 -13.38
CA ALA A 55 12.01 -1.43 -14.80
C ALA A 55 13.43 -1.95 -15.11
N ALA A 56 14.41 -1.64 -14.23
CA ALA A 56 15.77 -2.13 -14.37
C ALA A 56 15.85 -3.66 -14.25
N LEU A 57 15.09 -4.27 -13.32
CA LEU A 57 15.02 -5.72 -13.18
C LEU A 57 14.45 -6.39 -14.43
N VAL A 58 13.37 -5.85 -15.00
CA VAL A 58 12.74 -6.36 -16.21
C VAL A 58 13.71 -6.27 -17.40
N ALA A 59 14.34 -5.12 -17.60
CA ALA A 59 15.31 -4.90 -18.66
C ALA A 59 16.55 -5.82 -18.50
N GLY A 60 17.07 -5.92 -17.28
CA GLY A 60 18.19 -6.82 -16.97
C GLY A 60 17.87 -8.27 -17.27
N ARG A 61 16.67 -8.74 -16.90
CA ARG A 61 16.21 -10.10 -17.22
C ARG A 61 16.15 -10.35 -18.72
N ALA A 62 15.65 -9.38 -19.50
CA ALA A 62 15.60 -9.48 -20.96
C ALA A 62 16.98 -9.57 -21.61
N LEU A 63 18.00 -8.98 -20.98
CA LEU A 63 19.40 -9.02 -21.41
C LEU A 63 20.20 -10.20 -20.83
N GLY A 64 19.54 -11.11 -20.08
CA GLY A 64 20.22 -12.23 -19.43
C GLY A 64 21.08 -11.83 -18.22
N MET A 65 20.89 -10.62 -17.68
CA MET A 65 21.58 -10.15 -16.48
C MET A 65 20.87 -10.68 -15.23
N GLY A 66 21.62 -11.25 -14.30
CA GLY A 66 21.10 -11.77 -13.02
C GLY A 66 20.93 -10.69 -11.96
N LEU A 67 20.31 -9.55 -12.30
CA LEU A 67 20.10 -8.45 -11.35
C LEU A 67 19.14 -8.86 -10.24
N GLN A 68 19.46 -8.46 -9.00
CA GLN A 68 18.64 -8.67 -7.82
C GLN A 68 18.21 -7.31 -7.27
N LEU A 69 16.99 -7.26 -6.67
CA LEU A 69 16.44 -6.00 -6.11
C LEU A 69 17.35 -5.42 -5.02
N ASP A 70 17.87 -6.25 -4.14
CA ASP A 70 18.76 -5.85 -3.06
C ASP A 70 20.06 -5.20 -3.51
N GLN A 71 20.52 -5.52 -4.72
CA GLN A 71 21.68 -4.88 -5.35
C GLN A 71 21.33 -3.49 -5.90
N LEU A 72 20.13 -3.34 -6.46
CA LEU A 72 19.66 -2.09 -7.05
C LEU A 72 19.13 -1.10 -5.99
N ASP A 73 18.37 -1.62 -5.06
CA ASP A 73 17.72 -0.81 -4.02
C ASP A 73 17.64 -1.60 -2.70
N PRO A 74 18.74 -1.62 -1.93
CA PRO A 74 18.81 -2.39 -0.69
C PRO A 74 17.82 -1.86 0.35
N VAL A 75 17.42 -2.75 1.25
CA VAL A 75 16.59 -2.40 2.41
C VAL A 75 17.33 -1.37 3.27
N ALA A 76 16.67 -0.24 3.55
CA ALA A 76 17.18 0.82 4.41
C ALA A 76 16.70 0.68 5.85
N ALA A 77 15.45 0.25 6.05
CA ALA A 77 14.86 0.09 7.37
C ALA A 77 13.69 -0.90 7.34
N VAL A 78 13.49 -1.55 8.47
CA VAL A 78 12.25 -2.25 8.81
C VAL A 78 11.61 -1.49 9.95
N ILE A 79 10.37 -1.08 9.77
CA ILE A 79 9.61 -0.29 10.74
C ILE A 79 8.54 -1.18 11.35
N GLU A 80 8.65 -1.42 12.65
CA GLU A 80 7.67 -2.20 13.39
C GLU A 80 6.46 -1.35 13.77
N PRO A 81 5.25 -1.94 13.78
CA PRO A 81 4.06 -1.24 14.25
C PRO A 81 4.13 -0.98 15.76
N ASP A 82 3.60 0.17 16.19
CA ASP A 82 3.40 0.47 17.59
C ASP A 82 2.17 -0.31 18.11
N PRO A 83 2.33 -1.23 19.09
CA PRO A 83 1.22 -2.05 19.59
C PRO A 83 0.04 -1.25 20.13
N ASP A 84 0.30 -0.13 20.79
CA ASP A 84 -0.76 0.72 21.37
C ASP A 84 -1.55 1.42 20.25
N ALA A 85 -0.85 1.93 19.25
CA ALA A 85 -1.47 2.53 18.08
C ALA A 85 -2.26 1.50 17.25
N VAL A 86 -1.74 0.29 17.08
CA VAL A 86 -2.45 -0.82 16.41
C VAL A 86 -3.80 -1.09 17.08
N GLU A 87 -3.84 -1.15 18.40
CA GLU A 87 -5.08 -1.39 19.14
C GLU A 87 -6.09 -0.24 18.97
N VAL A 88 -5.63 1.00 18.95
CA VAL A 88 -6.48 2.17 18.70
C VAL A 88 -7.10 2.09 17.31
N TYR A 89 -6.29 1.85 16.27
CA TYR A 89 -6.77 1.76 14.89
C TYR A 89 -7.70 0.56 14.68
N ARG A 90 -7.40 -0.57 15.32
CA ARG A 90 -8.26 -1.75 15.27
C ARG A 90 -9.67 -1.47 15.81
N ARG A 91 -9.78 -0.72 16.90
CA ARG A 91 -11.07 -0.31 17.47
C ARG A 91 -11.84 0.68 16.61
N GLN A 92 -11.12 1.57 15.91
CA GLN A 92 -11.73 2.56 15.00
C GLN A 92 -12.14 1.96 13.65
N ARG A 93 -11.54 0.85 13.26
CA ARG A 93 -11.73 0.22 11.94
C ARG A 93 -13.19 0.03 11.54
N PRO A 94 -14.08 -0.53 12.39
CA PRO A 94 -15.47 -0.74 12.02
C PRO A 94 -16.21 0.55 11.67
N GLN A 95 -15.89 1.68 12.33
CA GLN A 95 -16.48 2.98 12.04
C GLN A 95 -16.01 3.51 10.68
N VAL A 96 -14.71 3.40 10.39
CA VAL A 96 -14.14 3.79 9.10
C VAL A 96 -14.73 2.96 7.97
N ASP A 97 -14.80 1.64 8.13
CA ASP A 97 -15.38 0.74 7.15
C ASP A 97 -16.88 1.05 6.91
N HIS A 98 -17.62 1.38 7.96
CA HIS A 98 -19.03 1.80 7.84
C HIS A 98 -19.19 3.06 6.99
N VAL A 99 -18.40 4.09 7.27
CA VAL A 99 -18.44 5.36 6.51
C VAL A 99 -18.00 5.12 5.06
N ALA A 100 -16.92 4.39 4.85
CA ALA A 100 -16.42 4.07 3.51
C ALA A 100 -17.46 3.32 2.67
N ASN A 101 -18.12 2.32 3.24
CA ASN A 101 -19.18 1.56 2.55
C ASN A 101 -20.41 2.44 2.25
N ALA A 102 -20.78 3.35 3.14
CA ALA A 102 -21.86 4.29 2.89
C ALA A 102 -21.54 5.26 1.74
N VAL A 103 -20.30 5.75 1.66
CA VAL A 103 -19.84 6.61 0.56
C VAL A 103 -19.83 5.83 -0.76
N LEU A 104 -19.30 4.61 -0.77
CA LEU A 104 -19.30 3.76 -1.96
C LEU A 104 -20.71 3.50 -2.47
N ALA A 105 -21.65 3.13 -1.60
CA ALA A 105 -23.04 2.90 -1.96
C ALA A 105 -23.71 4.16 -2.53
N ALA A 106 -23.42 5.33 -1.93
CA ALA A 106 -23.91 6.60 -2.45
C ALA A 106 -23.33 6.93 -3.83
N THR A 107 -22.04 6.63 -4.07
CA THR A 107 -21.38 6.86 -5.36
C THR A 107 -21.94 5.96 -6.46
N GLU A 108 -22.22 4.69 -6.15
CA GLU A 108 -22.84 3.75 -7.10
C GLU A 108 -24.27 4.17 -7.53
N SER A 109 -24.94 4.92 -6.67
CA SER A 109 -26.29 5.45 -6.95
C SER A 109 -26.31 6.75 -7.78
N LEU A 110 -25.13 7.35 -8.02
CA LEU A 110 -25.05 8.56 -8.85
C LEU A 110 -25.31 8.21 -10.31
N PRO A 111 -26.06 9.06 -11.04
CA PRO A 111 -26.22 8.87 -12.47
C PRO A 111 -24.87 8.97 -13.17
N ASP A 112 -24.61 8.07 -14.10
CA ASP A 112 -23.43 8.07 -14.95
C ASP A 112 -23.39 9.38 -15.75
N PRO A 113 -22.37 10.26 -15.55
CA PRO A 113 -22.29 11.53 -16.25
C PRO A 113 -22.12 11.37 -17.77
N ASP A 114 -21.58 10.22 -18.22
CA ASP A 114 -21.41 9.92 -19.64
C ASP A 114 -22.67 9.28 -20.28
N ARG A 115 -23.64 8.92 -19.46
CA ARG A 115 -24.91 8.36 -19.88
C ARG A 115 -25.98 9.43 -20.04
N ASN A 116 -25.67 10.51 -20.76
CA ASN A 116 -26.68 11.52 -21.10
C ASN A 116 -27.44 11.12 -22.37
N PRO A 117 -28.71 10.68 -22.28
CA PRO A 117 -29.49 10.29 -23.44
C PRO A 117 -30.04 11.48 -24.25
N ALA A 118 -29.52 12.69 -24.02
CA ALA A 118 -30.11 13.92 -24.52
C ALA A 118 -29.34 14.61 -25.66
N PHE A 119 -28.49 13.86 -26.39
CA PHE A 119 -27.94 14.38 -27.65
C PHE A 119 -27.85 13.28 -28.68
#